data_7383dbbc78d9822e7eeb1a8b57d1c34a
#
_entry.id   7383dbbc78d9822e7eeb1a8b57d1c34a
#
_cell.length_a   1.000
_cell.length_b   1.000
_cell.length_c   1.000
_cell.angle_alpha   90.00
_cell.angle_beta   90.00
_cell.angle_gamma   90.00
#
_symmetry.space_group_name_H-M   'P 1'
#
loop_
_entity.id
_entity.type
_entity.pdbx_description
1 polymer ?
#
loop_
_entity_poly.entity_id
_entity_poly.type
_entity_poly.pdbx_seq_one_letter_code
_entity_poly.pdbx_strand_id
1 'polypeptide(L)'
;AMAQAQAGIRQAEAGVAQANVELTNAESELRRSQGLKAQGFLSPQALDTATNRVNAAKASVKAAQSAVAVAQSQLKVQQVNQDFTEIRAPFDGVVLVKNANVGDIITPFSSAAGSQGAVVTMADMSTLEVEADVSESNLAKAKTGQPVEIILDALPDTRFRGNIVGIVPTVD
;
A
#
# COMPACT_ATOMS: atom_id res chain seq x y z
N ALA A 1 -5.89 -14.60 -12.49
CA ALA A 1 -6.15 -14.15 -11.12
C ALA A 1 -6.97 -12.86 -11.10
N MET A 2 -6.55 -11.76 -11.72
CA MET A 2 -7.25 -10.44 -11.74
C MET A 2 -8.68 -10.53 -12.28
N ALA A 3 -8.89 -11.15 -13.46
CA ALA A 3 -10.22 -11.29 -14.06
C ALA A 3 -11.19 -12.06 -13.14
N GLN A 4 -10.71 -13.06 -12.41
CA GLN A 4 -11.50 -13.81 -11.45
C GLN A 4 -11.92 -12.94 -10.24
N ALA A 5 -11.00 -12.14 -9.72
CA ALA A 5 -11.29 -11.20 -8.63
C ALA A 5 -12.33 -10.15 -9.05
N GLN A 6 -12.24 -9.62 -10.27
CA GLN A 6 -13.23 -8.69 -10.84
C GLN A 6 -14.60 -9.35 -11.03
N ALA A 7 -14.64 -10.63 -11.45
CA ALA A 7 -15.89 -11.38 -11.54
C ALA A 7 -16.53 -11.56 -10.16
N GLY A 8 -15.73 -11.81 -9.11
CA GLY A 8 -16.21 -11.88 -7.73
C GLY A 8 -16.84 -10.57 -7.25
N ILE A 9 -16.28 -9.42 -7.60
CA ILE A 9 -16.89 -8.10 -7.28
C ILE A 9 -18.26 -7.97 -7.94
N ARG A 10 -18.36 -8.25 -9.25
CA ARG A 10 -19.64 -8.17 -9.97
C ARG A 10 -20.70 -9.10 -9.38
N GLN A 11 -20.30 -10.29 -8.95
CA GLN A 11 -21.22 -11.22 -8.26
C GLN A 11 -21.70 -10.68 -6.91
N ALA A 12 -20.80 -10.10 -6.13
CA ALA A 12 -21.13 -9.48 -4.85
C ALA A 12 -22.03 -8.24 -5.04
N GLU A 13 -21.80 -7.41 -6.06
CA GLU A 13 -22.66 -6.27 -6.43
C GLU A 13 -24.07 -6.72 -6.85
N ALA A 14 -24.19 -7.81 -7.59
CA ALA A 14 -25.48 -8.41 -7.92
C ALA A 14 -26.23 -8.83 -6.64
N GLY A 15 -25.53 -9.38 -5.63
CA GLY A 15 -26.09 -9.69 -4.33
C GLY A 15 -26.61 -8.44 -3.59
N VAL A 16 -25.90 -7.31 -3.66
CA VAL A 16 -26.40 -6.03 -3.12
C VAL A 16 -27.65 -5.57 -3.84
N ALA A 17 -27.69 -5.68 -5.16
CA ALA A 17 -28.88 -5.31 -5.96
C ALA A 17 -30.09 -6.15 -5.54
N GLN A 18 -29.94 -7.46 -5.38
CA GLN A 18 -31.00 -8.35 -4.91
C GLN A 18 -31.48 -7.97 -3.51
N ALA A 19 -30.57 -7.76 -2.56
CA ALA A 19 -30.92 -7.37 -1.19
C ALA A 19 -31.64 -6.01 -1.14
N ASN A 20 -31.32 -5.07 -2.01
CA ASN A 20 -32.01 -3.79 -2.14
C ASN A 20 -33.47 -3.96 -2.65
N VAL A 21 -33.69 -4.87 -3.58
CA VAL A 21 -35.05 -5.18 -4.05
C VAL A 21 -35.90 -5.75 -2.89
N GLU A 22 -35.34 -6.65 -2.09
CA GLU A 22 -36.02 -7.20 -0.91
C GLU A 22 -36.32 -6.12 0.12
N LEU A 23 -35.39 -5.19 0.36
CA LEU A 23 -35.61 -4.05 1.25
C LEU A 23 -36.74 -3.15 0.75
N THR A 24 -36.71 -2.81 -0.55
CA THR A 24 -37.77 -1.98 -1.16
C THR A 24 -39.16 -2.64 -1.03
N ASN A 25 -39.25 -3.96 -1.21
CA ASN A 25 -40.50 -4.72 -1.03
C ASN A 25 -40.96 -4.69 0.43
N ALA A 26 -40.01 -4.92 1.38
CA ALA A 26 -40.34 -4.89 2.80
C ALA A 26 -40.76 -3.49 3.27
N GLU A 27 -40.14 -2.43 2.80
CA GLU A 27 -40.52 -1.04 3.11
C GLU A 27 -41.91 -0.68 2.52
N SER A 28 -42.21 -1.18 1.34
CA SER A 28 -43.51 -0.98 0.72
C SER A 28 -44.61 -1.70 1.48
N GLU A 29 -44.32 -2.89 2.01
CA GLU A 29 -45.23 -3.65 2.90
C GLU A 29 -45.43 -2.93 4.22
N LEU A 30 -44.37 -2.42 4.84
CA LEU A 30 -44.48 -1.64 6.09
C LEU A 30 -45.34 -0.39 5.89
N ARG A 31 -45.15 0.36 4.79
CA ARG A 31 -45.99 1.53 4.49
C ARG A 31 -47.46 1.18 4.36
N ARG A 32 -47.78 0.08 3.67
CA ARG A 32 -49.18 -0.41 3.58
C ARG A 32 -49.73 -0.78 4.95
N SER A 33 -48.97 -1.49 5.75
CA SER A 33 -49.32 -1.91 7.11
C SER A 33 -49.58 -0.71 8.03
N GLN A 34 -48.75 0.34 7.92
CA GLN A 34 -48.93 1.59 8.66
C GLN A 34 -50.23 2.30 8.28
N GLY A 35 -50.57 2.36 6.97
CA GLY A 35 -51.82 2.93 6.48
C GLY A 35 -53.06 2.16 6.99
N LEU A 36 -53.03 0.84 6.98
CA LEU A 36 -54.09 -0.01 7.48
C LEU A 36 -54.23 0.10 9.00
N LYS A 37 -53.13 0.22 9.73
CA LYS A 37 -53.17 0.45 11.18
C LYS A 37 -53.84 1.79 11.53
N ALA A 38 -53.48 2.86 10.79
CA ALA A 38 -54.11 4.18 10.98
C ALA A 38 -55.60 4.19 10.77
N GLN A 39 -56.15 3.26 9.96
CA GLN A 39 -57.56 3.05 9.70
C GLN A 39 -58.21 2.03 10.67
N GLY A 40 -57.44 1.47 11.60
CA GLY A 40 -57.96 0.50 12.58
C GLY A 40 -58.10 -0.94 12.05
N PHE A 41 -57.62 -1.24 10.83
CA PHE A 41 -57.76 -2.55 10.19
C PHE A 41 -56.60 -3.51 10.44
N LEU A 42 -55.56 -3.09 11.18
CA LEU A 42 -54.38 -3.93 11.41
C LEU A 42 -54.02 -4.03 12.89
N SER A 43 -53.68 -5.24 13.35
CA SER A 43 -53.24 -5.45 14.73
C SER A 43 -51.81 -4.88 14.96
N PRO A 44 -51.47 -4.47 16.20
CA PRO A 44 -50.13 -4.06 16.55
C PRO A 44 -49.06 -5.10 16.20
N GLN A 45 -49.31 -6.37 16.44
CA GLN A 45 -48.41 -7.49 16.16
C GLN A 45 -48.09 -7.60 14.67
N ALA A 46 -49.03 -7.37 13.77
CA ALA A 46 -48.80 -7.42 12.34
C ALA A 46 -47.86 -6.25 11.87
N LEU A 47 -48.00 -5.07 12.49
CA LEU A 47 -47.06 -3.96 12.22
C LEU A 47 -45.67 -4.26 12.72
N ASP A 48 -45.54 -4.86 13.92
CA ASP A 48 -44.22 -5.27 14.45
C ASP A 48 -43.54 -6.30 13.54
N THR A 49 -44.33 -7.23 12.99
CA THR A 49 -43.80 -8.21 12.00
C THR A 49 -43.29 -7.52 10.75
N ALA A 50 -44.01 -6.56 10.18
CA ALA A 50 -43.58 -5.80 9.01
C ALA A 50 -42.32 -4.98 9.32
N THR A 51 -42.26 -4.38 10.51
CA THR A 51 -41.06 -3.62 10.96
C THR A 51 -39.83 -4.52 11.09
N ASN A 52 -40.00 -5.69 11.71
CA ASN A 52 -38.91 -6.67 11.83
C ASN A 52 -38.44 -7.16 10.48
N ARG A 53 -39.31 -7.32 9.50
CA ARG A 53 -38.97 -7.69 8.12
C ARG A 53 -38.11 -6.63 7.44
N VAL A 54 -38.42 -5.34 7.61
CA VAL A 54 -37.58 -4.24 7.12
C VAL A 54 -36.21 -4.25 7.79
N ASN A 55 -36.14 -4.46 9.11
CA ASN A 55 -34.89 -4.52 9.83
C ASN A 55 -34.03 -5.70 9.36
N ALA A 56 -34.65 -6.86 9.12
CA ALA A 56 -33.94 -8.02 8.57
C ALA A 56 -33.41 -7.74 7.16
N ALA A 57 -34.23 -7.11 6.28
CA ALA A 57 -33.80 -6.74 4.94
C ALA A 57 -32.64 -5.72 4.95
N LYS A 58 -32.68 -4.72 5.86
CA LYS A 58 -31.55 -3.78 6.06
C LYS A 58 -30.27 -4.50 6.49
N ALA A 59 -30.37 -5.46 7.38
CA ALA A 59 -29.23 -6.26 7.80
C ALA A 59 -28.67 -7.09 6.62
N SER A 60 -29.54 -7.64 5.76
CA SER A 60 -29.15 -8.36 4.55
C SER A 60 -28.40 -7.45 3.57
N VAL A 61 -28.87 -6.22 3.33
CA VAL A 61 -28.16 -5.24 2.50
C VAL A 61 -26.76 -4.95 3.05
N LYS A 62 -26.67 -4.73 4.38
CA LYS A 62 -25.37 -4.47 5.02
C LYS A 62 -24.40 -5.65 4.88
N ALA A 63 -24.92 -6.88 5.04
CA ALA A 63 -24.12 -8.09 4.83
C ALA A 63 -23.61 -8.21 3.38
N ALA A 64 -24.48 -7.94 2.40
CA ALA A 64 -24.10 -7.95 0.98
C ALA A 64 -23.07 -6.86 0.66
N GLN A 65 -23.18 -5.66 1.22
CA GLN A 65 -22.18 -4.60 1.09
C GLN A 65 -20.84 -5.00 1.68
N SER A 66 -20.84 -5.70 2.81
CA SER A 66 -19.59 -6.24 3.39
C SER A 66 -18.94 -7.28 2.47
N ALA A 67 -19.73 -8.10 1.78
CA ALA A 67 -19.20 -9.05 0.79
C ALA A 67 -18.52 -8.34 -0.39
N VAL A 68 -19.06 -7.21 -0.86
CA VAL A 68 -18.38 -6.36 -1.88
C VAL A 68 -17.05 -5.85 -1.36
N ALA A 69 -16.97 -5.35 -0.13
CA ALA A 69 -15.73 -4.86 0.46
C ALA A 69 -14.66 -5.97 0.55
N VAL A 70 -15.06 -7.20 0.91
CA VAL A 70 -14.15 -8.36 0.91
C VAL A 70 -13.64 -8.66 -0.50
N ALA A 71 -14.52 -8.69 -1.50
CA ALA A 71 -14.15 -8.95 -2.89
C ALA A 71 -13.20 -7.86 -3.44
N GLN A 72 -13.42 -6.59 -3.10
CA GLN A 72 -12.52 -5.48 -3.45
C GLN A 72 -11.14 -5.63 -2.79
N SER A 73 -11.10 -6.07 -1.53
CA SER A 73 -9.83 -6.33 -0.84
C SER A 73 -9.05 -7.45 -1.50
N GLN A 74 -9.72 -8.51 -1.97
CA GLN A 74 -9.10 -9.59 -2.73
C GLN A 74 -8.54 -9.11 -4.07
N LEU A 75 -9.26 -8.23 -4.78
CA LEU A 75 -8.74 -7.60 -5.99
C LEU A 75 -7.47 -6.82 -5.70
N LYS A 76 -7.45 -6.03 -4.61
CA LYS A 76 -6.28 -5.26 -4.21
C LYS A 76 -5.06 -6.15 -3.93
N VAL A 77 -5.25 -7.28 -3.27
CA VAL A 77 -4.17 -8.27 -3.07
C VAL A 77 -3.63 -8.77 -4.40
N GLN A 78 -4.51 -9.06 -5.39
CA GLN A 78 -4.06 -9.49 -6.70
C GLN A 78 -3.31 -8.38 -7.47
N GLN A 79 -3.70 -7.12 -7.29
CA GLN A 79 -2.99 -5.97 -7.86
C GLN A 79 -1.58 -5.86 -7.28
N VAL A 80 -1.46 -5.90 -5.95
CA VAL A 80 -0.16 -5.86 -5.27
C VAL A 80 0.74 -7.03 -5.72
N ASN A 81 0.18 -8.24 -5.83
CA ASN A 81 0.93 -9.38 -6.35
C ASN A 81 1.40 -9.19 -7.80
N GLN A 82 0.64 -8.48 -8.61
CA GLN A 82 1.05 -8.12 -9.97
C GLN A 82 2.13 -7.05 -9.95
N ASP A 83 2.00 -6.02 -9.11
CA ASP A 83 3.02 -4.97 -8.98
C ASP A 83 4.38 -5.54 -8.56
N PHE A 84 4.38 -6.58 -7.71
CA PHE A 84 5.62 -7.28 -7.36
C PHE A 84 6.28 -8.05 -8.51
N THR A 85 5.58 -8.29 -9.62
CA THR A 85 6.19 -8.88 -10.82
C THR A 85 6.93 -7.84 -11.67
N GLU A 86 6.72 -6.56 -11.42
CA GLU A 86 7.43 -5.46 -12.06
C GLU A 86 8.43 -4.85 -11.08
N ILE A 87 9.71 -5.03 -11.35
CA ILE A 87 10.78 -4.44 -10.54
C ILE A 87 11.05 -3.05 -11.08
N ARG A 88 10.74 -2.03 -10.29
CA ARG A 88 10.91 -0.63 -10.66
C ARG A 88 11.98 0.03 -9.81
N ALA A 89 12.67 1.01 -10.39
CA ALA A 89 13.60 1.86 -9.66
C ALA A 89 12.83 2.68 -8.61
N PRO A 90 13.27 2.69 -7.33
CA PRO A 90 12.61 3.45 -6.27
C PRO A 90 12.89 4.95 -6.33
N PHE A 91 13.92 5.38 -7.05
CA PHE A 91 14.33 6.78 -7.24
C PHE A 91 15.03 6.95 -8.59
N ASP A 92 15.16 8.18 -9.04
CA ASP A 92 15.92 8.53 -10.23
C ASP A 92 17.43 8.48 -9.91
N GLY A 93 18.20 7.67 -10.66
CA GLY A 93 19.61 7.47 -10.38
C GLY A 93 20.34 6.71 -11.49
N VAL A 94 21.59 6.39 -11.24
CA VAL A 94 22.44 5.66 -12.16
C VAL A 94 22.60 4.22 -11.69
N VAL A 95 22.45 3.26 -12.61
CA VAL A 95 22.73 1.85 -12.33
C VAL A 95 24.23 1.64 -12.30
N LEU A 96 24.76 1.25 -11.14
CA LEU A 96 26.17 0.96 -10.93
C LEU A 96 26.52 -0.47 -11.34
N VAL A 97 25.71 -1.43 -10.91
CA VAL A 97 25.96 -2.85 -11.16
C VAL A 97 24.64 -3.54 -11.51
N LYS A 98 24.68 -4.36 -12.55
CA LYS A 98 23.60 -5.27 -12.91
C LYS A 98 23.94 -6.66 -12.36
N ASN A 99 23.16 -7.14 -11.40
CA ASN A 99 23.40 -8.40 -10.69
C ASN A 99 22.60 -9.58 -11.27
N ALA A 100 21.52 -9.31 -12.01
CA ALA A 100 20.65 -10.35 -12.53
C ALA A 100 20.55 -10.33 -14.05
N ASN A 101 20.39 -11.49 -14.67
CA ASN A 101 20.17 -11.65 -16.10
C ASN A 101 18.78 -12.21 -16.39
N VAL A 102 18.36 -12.10 -17.65
CA VAL A 102 17.09 -12.71 -18.09
C VAL A 102 17.15 -14.21 -17.92
N GLY A 103 16.19 -14.76 -17.20
CA GLY A 103 16.12 -16.18 -16.85
C GLY A 103 16.57 -16.52 -15.43
N ASP A 104 17.19 -15.58 -14.72
CA ASP A 104 17.60 -15.81 -13.33
C ASP A 104 16.36 -15.81 -12.39
N ILE A 105 16.40 -16.67 -11.39
CA ILE A 105 15.39 -16.71 -10.34
C ILE A 105 15.81 -15.76 -9.22
N ILE A 106 14.98 -14.76 -8.98
CA ILE A 106 15.23 -13.77 -7.92
C ILE A 106 14.37 -14.12 -6.71
N THR A 107 15.02 -14.40 -5.60
CA THR A 107 14.37 -14.69 -4.32
C THR A 107 14.75 -13.61 -3.30
N PRO A 108 13.87 -12.63 -3.03
CA PRO A 108 14.21 -11.45 -2.23
C PRO A 108 14.59 -11.74 -0.77
N PHE A 109 14.36 -12.95 -0.28
CA PHE A 109 14.59 -13.32 1.14
C PHE A 109 15.43 -14.57 1.34
N SER A 110 16.09 -15.11 0.32
CA SER A 110 16.93 -16.29 0.53
C SER A 110 18.37 -15.87 0.83
N SER A 111 18.85 -16.23 2.01
CA SER A 111 20.26 -16.18 2.39
C SER A 111 21.07 -17.36 1.83
N ALA A 112 20.54 -18.13 0.88
CA ALA A 112 21.24 -19.23 0.26
C ALA A 112 22.40 -18.69 -0.61
N ALA A 113 23.57 -19.26 -0.41
CA ALA A 113 24.76 -18.93 -1.20
C ALA A 113 24.45 -19.10 -2.70
N GLY A 114 24.46 -18.00 -3.44
CA GLY A 114 24.16 -17.96 -4.89
C GLY A 114 22.84 -17.31 -5.28
N SER A 115 21.95 -16.92 -4.33
CA SER A 115 20.76 -16.14 -4.66
C SER A 115 21.11 -14.64 -4.65
N GLN A 116 21.03 -14.01 -5.79
CA GLN A 116 21.21 -12.57 -5.92
C GLN A 116 19.95 -11.87 -5.40
N GLY A 117 20.01 -11.30 -4.21
CA GLY A 117 18.85 -10.59 -3.61
C GLY A 117 18.49 -9.29 -4.33
N ALA A 118 19.45 -8.67 -5.02
CA ALA A 118 19.28 -7.42 -5.74
C ALA A 118 19.44 -7.63 -7.25
N VAL A 119 18.49 -7.09 -8.03
CA VAL A 119 18.54 -7.13 -9.51
C VAL A 119 19.58 -6.17 -10.05
N VAL A 120 19.59 -4.96 -9.50
CA VAL A 120 20.53 -3.89 -9.85
C VAL A 120 20.94 -3.15 -8.58
N THR A 121 22.14 -2.59 -8.59
CA THR A 121 22.60 -1.63 -7.59
C THR A 121 22.56 -0.24 -8.24
N MET A 122 21.86 0.68 -7.58
CA MET A 122 21.67 2.05 -8.06
C MET A 122 22.24 3.05 -7.05
N ALA A 123 22.69 4.20 -7.54
CA ALA A 123 23.09 5.33 -6.73
C ALA A 123 22.42 6.62 -7.23
N ASP A 124 22.06 7.47 -6.27
CA ASP A 124 21.68 8.85 -6.53
C ASP A 124 22.97 9.68 -6.64
N MET A 125 23.21 10.23 -7.83
CA MET A 125 24.37 11.06 -8.10
C MET A 125 24.12 12.55 -7.84
N SER A 126 22.94 12.91 -7.38
CA SER A 126 22.59 14.30 -7.06
C SER A 126 23.14 14.73 -5.69
N THR A 127 23.31 13.77 -4.79
CA THR A 127 23.83 13.98 -3.44
C THR A 127 25.09 13.13 -3.25
N LEU A 128 26.24 13.76 -3.34
CA LEU A 128 27.53 13.10 -3.13
C LEU A 128 28.09 13.47 -1.76
N GLU A 129 28.55 12.48 -1.02
CA GLU A 129 29.25 12.64 0.24
C GLU A 129 30.70 12.18 0.08
N VAL A 130 31.61 12.88 0.76
CA VAL A 130 33.01 12.49 0.83
C VAL A 130 33.29 11.95 2.22
N GLU A 131 33.70 10.71 2.30
CA GLU A 131 34.16 10.07 3.51
C GLU A 131 35.66 10.19 3.60
N ALA A 132 36.18 10.69 4.73
CA ALA A 132 37.62 10.89 4.94
C ALA A 132 38.00 10.39 6.34
N ASP A 133 39.09 9.64 6.38
CA ASP A 133 39.69 9.19 7.64
C ASP A 133 40.48 10.33 8.29
N VAL A 134 40.13 10.66 9.52
CA VAL A 134 40.74 11.73 10.29
C VAL A 134 41.41 11.16 11.53
N SER A 135 42.67 11.49 11.73
CA SER A 135 43.42 11.06 12.94
C SER A 135 42.79 11.62 14.21
N GLU A 136 42.87 10.86 15.31
CA GLU A 136 42.30 11.19 16.62
C GLU A 136 42.73 12.60 17.10
N SER A 137 43.99 13.00 16.88
CA SER A 137 44.49 14.31 17.27
C SER A 137 43.80 15.49 16.58
N ASN A 138 43.21 15.27 15.41
CA ASN A 138 42.45 16.29 14.66
C ASN A 138 40.94 16.16 14.84
N LEU A 139 40.45 15.02 15.28
CA LEU A 139 39.02 14.77 15.50
C LEU A 139 38.43 15.74 16.51
N ALA A 140 39.16 16.10 17.57
CA ALA A 140 38.71 17.04 18.58
C ALA A 140 38.39 18.47 18.04
N LYS A 141 38.90 18.81 16.84
CA LYS A 141 38.68 20.11 16.17
C LYS A 141 37.50 20.07 15.20
N ALA A 142 37.07 18.89 14.77
CA ALA A 142 35.98 18.73 13.83
C ALA A 142 34.62 18.77 14.54
N LYS A 143 33.67 19.52 13.98
CA LYS A 143 32.30 19.60 14.50
C LYS A 143 31.31 19.45 13.35
N THR A 144 30.20 18.76 13.59
CA THR A 144 29.08 18.67 12.64
C THR A 144 28.59 20.07 12.29
N GLY A 145 28.33 20.31 11.00
CA GLY A 145 27.93 21.60 10.47
C GLY A 145 29.09 22.55 10.11
N GLN A 146 30.33 22.18 10.43
CA GLN A 146 31.49 23.01 10.08
C GLN A 146 31.71 23.02 8.56
N PRO A 147 31.97 24.20 7.94
CA PRO A 147 32.27 24.28 6.53
C PRO A 147 33.65 23.67 6.22
N VAL A 148 33.73 22.94 5.14
CA VAL A 148 34.94 22.29 4.63
C VAL A 148 35.15 22.62 3.18
N GLU A 149 36.40 22.66 2.77
CA GLU A 149 36.82 22.78 1.38
C GLU A 149 37.44 21.44 0.94
N ILE A 150 36.91 20.90 -0.14
CA ILE A 150 37.31 19.61 -0.69
C ILE A 150 38.06 19.87 -1.99
N ILE A 151 39.27 19.37 -2.08
CA ILE A 151 40.13 19.44 -3.29
C ILE A 151 40.36 17.99 -3.72
N LEU A 152 40.04 17.69 -4.97
CA LEU A 152 40.28 16.37 -5.54
C LEU A 152 41.62 16.38 -6.33
N ASP A 153 42.42 15.35 -6.15
CA ASP A 153 43.70 15.21 -6.88
C ASP A 153 43.53 15.18 -8.41
N ALA A 154 42.36 14.66 -8.86
CA ALA A 154 42.00 14.65 -10.27
C ALA A 154 41.61 16.05 -10.83
N LEU A 155 41.22 16.99 -9.96
CA LEU A 155 40.75 18.33 -10.32
C LEU A 155 41.38 19.38 -9.37
N PRO A 156 42.68 19.60 -9.42
CA PRO A 156 43.41 20.42 -8.44
C PRO A 156 43.00 21.91 -8.47
N ASP A 157 42.49 22.39 -9.60
CA ASP A 157 42.05 23.77 -9.75
C ASP A 157 40.60 24.00 -9.33
N THR A 158 39.86 22.93 -8.96
CA THR A 158 38.45 23.03 -8.59
C THR A 158 38.31 22.79 -7.10
N ARG A 159 37.70 23.76 -6.40
CA ARG A 159 37.41 23.69 -4.97
C ARG A 159 35.93 23.48 -4.75
N PHE A 160 35.57 22.38 -4.10
CA PHE A 160 34.21 22.06 -3.72
C PHE A 160 33.97 22.50 -2.28
N ARG A 161 32.85 23.14 -2.02
CA ARG A 161 32.46 23.55 -0.67
C ARG A 161 31.42 22.57 -0.14
N GLY A 162 31.62 22.10 1.08
CA GLY A 162 30.72 21.21 1.79
C GLY A 162 30.63 21.56 3.27
N ASN A 163 29.80 20.82 3.98
CA ASN A 163 29.70 20.88 5.44
C ASN A 163 29.85 19.47 6.01
N ILE A 164 30.43 19.36 7.20
CA ILE A 164 30.50 18.07 7.90
C ILE A 164 29.09 17.64 8.27
N VAL A 165 28.61 16.53 7.72
CA VAL A 165 27.28 15.97 7.96
C VAL A 165 27.30 15.12 9.23
N GLY A 166 28.34 14.31 9.41
CA GLY A 166 28.47 13.41 10.54
C GLY A 166 29.92 13.08 10.86
N ILE A 167 30.18 12.65 12.07
CA ILE A 167 31.44 12.10 12.54
C ILE A 167 31.13 10.71 13.10
N VAL A 168 31.70 9.68 12.47
CA VAL A 168 31.52 8.29 12.92
C VAL A 168 32.81 7.88 13.63
N PRO A 169 32.80 7.71 14.96
CA PRO A 169 33.94 7.19 15.69
C PRO A 169 34.06 5.69 15.36
N THR A 170 35.07 5.33 14.57
CA THR A 170 35.46 3.92 14.36
C THR A 170 36.59 3.62 15.31
N VAL A 171 36.44 2.58 16.13
CA VAL A 171 37.53 2.06 17.00
C VAL A 171 38.02 0.80 16.31
N ASP A 172 39.29 0.80 15.90
CA ASP A 172 40.02 -0.40 15.44
C ASP A 172 40.40 -1.26 16.66
#